data_fe35ed159648fab455ae9f9c648ce518
#
_entry.id   fe35ed159648fab455ae9f9c648ce518
#
_cell.length_a   1.000
_cell.length_b   1.000
_cell.length_c   1.000
_cell.angle_alpha   90.00
_cell.angle_beta   90.00
_cell.angle_gamma   90.00
#
_symmetry.space_group_name_H-M   'P 1'
#
loop_
_entity.id
_entity.type
_entity.pdbx_description
1 polymer ?
#
loop_
_entity_poly.entity_id
_entity_poly.type
_entity_poly.pdbx_seq_one_letter_code
_entity_poly.pdbx_strand_id
1 'polypeptide(L)'
;MIHLDTRDAGFADAFTFLVDGRREAAADVARDVATIIRAVRDDGEAAIRAFTQKLDRHDLAETGWRIEPATCAAAYEALDPQLRDALDLAATRIRAYHERQKPTDTDYVDEAGVRLGARWRGVDAAGIYVPGGRAAYPSSLLMNAIPAKVAGVERLVMVTPTPDGEINPLVLAAAHLAGVDEVWRIGGAQAIAALAYGAGRIAPVDVVTGPGNAWVAEA
;
A
#
# COMPACT_ATOMS: atom_id res chain seq x y z
N MET A 1 -16.94 -22.06 10.46
CA MET A 1 -17.82 -20.92 10.06
C MET A 1 -18.90 -20.82 11.13
N ILE A 2 -19.07 -19.64 11.77
CA ILE A 2 -20.12 -19.40 12.76
C ILE A 2 -21.35 -18.92 12.00
N HIS A 3 -22.48 -19.58 12.20
CA HIS A 3 -23.77 -19.15 11.65
C HIS A 3 -24.62 -18.61 12.79
N LEU A 4 -25.14 -17.41 12.63
CA LEU A 4 -26.06 -16.76 13.56
C LEU A 4 -27.36 -16.44 12.82
N ASP A 5 -28.49 -16.81 13.40
CA ASP A 5 -29.83 -16.46 12.87
C ASP A 5 -30.52 -15.54 13.89
N THR A 6 -30.98 -14.38 13.45
CA THR A 6 -31.66 -13.40 14.31
C THR A 6 -32.97 -13.92 14.92
N ARG A 7 -33.48 -15.05 14.43
CA ARG A 7 -34.69 -15.69 14.91
C ARG A 7 -34.43 -16.67 16.06
N ASP A 8 -33.16 -17.03 16.30
CA ASP A 8 -32.78 -17.94 17.36
C ASP A 8 -32.83 -17.25 18.73
N ALA A 9 -33.36 -17.92 19.74
CA ALA A 9 -33.48 -17.39 21.10
C ALA A 9 -32.13 -17.02 21.72
N GLY A 10 -31.00 -17.66 21.30
CA GLY A 10 -29.64 -17.39 21.76
C GLY A 10 -28.85 -16.39 20.89
N PHE A 11 -29.48 -15.77 19.89
CA PHE A 11 -28.78 -14.88 18.95
C PHE A 11 -28.09 -13.72 19.64
N ALA A 12 -28.77 -13.05 20.58
CA ALA A 12 -28.21 -11.85 21.22
C ALA A 12 -26.91 -12.16 21.98
N ASP A 13 -26.88 -13.24 22.72
CA ASP A 13 -25.69 -13.66 23.49
C ASP A 13 -24.56 -14.10 22.54
N ALA A 14 -24.87 -14.90 21.53
CA ALA A 14 -23.89 -15.37 20.56
C ALA A 14 -23.33 -14.23 19.71
N PHE A 15 -24.14 -13.24 19.37
CA PHE A 15 -23.72 -12.04 18.67
C PHE A 15 -22.81 -11.15 19.53
N THR A 16 -23.21 -10.94 20.80
CA THR A 16 -22.39 -10.19 21.77
C THR A 16 -21.02 -10.85 21.96
N PHE A 17 -20.98 -12.16 22.18
CA PHE A 17 -19.73 -12.92 22.27
C PHE A 17 -18.84 -12.75 21.04
N LEU A 18 -19.41 -12.82 19.84
CA LEU A 18 -18.69 -12.60 18.58
C LEU A 18 -18.11 -11.18 18.49
N VAL A 19 -18.89 -10.17 18.87
CA VAL A 19 -18.49 -8.76 18.82
C VAL A 19 -17.39 -8.47 19.83
N ASP A 20 -17.53 -8.98 21.06
CA ASP A 20 -16.55 -8.75 22.12
C ASP A 20 -15.21 -9.44 21.80
N GLY A 21 -15.24 -10.68 21.30
CA GLY A 21 -14.03 -11.35 20.85
C GLY A 21 -13.29 -10.61 19.70
N ARG A 22 -14.04 -9.92 18.82
CA ARG A 22 -13.43 -9.05 17.80
C ARG A 22 -12.83 -7.78 18.40
N ARG A 23 -13.45 -7.17 19.40
CA ARG A 23 -12.93 -5.98 20.10
C ARG A 23 -11.65 -6.29 20.87
N GLU A 24 -11.58 -7.41 21.55
CA GLU A 24 -10.37 -7.87 22.25
C GLU A 24 -9.22 -8.10 21.26
N ALA A 25 -9.47 -8.83 20.15
CA ALA A 25 -8.49 -9.03 19.10
C ALA A 25 -8.00 -7.70 18.47
N ALA A 26 -8.89 -6.74 18.29
CA ALA A 26 -8.51 -5.41 17.78
C ALA A 26 -7.64 -4.64 18.79
N ALA A 27 -7.90 -4.74 20.08
CA ALA A 27 -7.08 -4.10 21.13
C ALA A 27 -5.67 -4.68 21.19
N ASP A 28 -5.51 -5.99 20.98
CA ASP A 28 -4.21 -6.63 20.89
C ASP A 28 -3.43 -6.18 19.66
N VAL A 29 -4.10 -6.07 18.50
CA VAL A 29 -3.50 -5.53 17.26
C VAL A 29 -3.01 -4.11 17.47
N ALA A 30 -3.82 -3.23 18.05
CA ALA A 30 -3.45 -1.83 18.31
C ALA A 30 -2.20 -1.72 19.21
N ARG A 31 -2.08 -2.57 20.22
CA ARG A 31 -0.92 -2.62 21.14
C ARG A 31 0.34 -3.07 20.41
N ASP A 32 0.22 -4.11 19.59
CA ASP A 32 1.33 -4.64 18.79
C ASP A 32 1.81 -3.58 17.79
N VAL A 33 0.88 -2.94 17.08
CA VAL A 33 1.15 -1.89 16.10
C VAL A 33 1.84 -0.70 16.76
N ALA A 34 1.32 -0.21 17.89
CA ALA A 34 1.96 0.88 18.62
C ALA A 34 3.40 0.57 19.04
N THR A 35 3.67 -0.70 19.39
CA THR A 35 5.03 -1.17 19.73
C THR A 35 5.95 -1.16 18.51
N ILE A 36 5.45 -1.65 17.36
CA ILE A 36 6.20 -1.67 16.09
C ILE A 36 6.51 -0.24 15.64
N ILE A 37 5.52 0.65 15.62
CA ILE A 37 5.69 2.06 15.21
C ILE A 37 6.74 2.75 16.08
N ARG A 38 6.67 2.56 17.40
CA ARG A 38 7.66 3.13 18.33
C ARG A 38 9.06 2.63 18.02
N ALA A 39 9.24 1.32 17.86
CA ALA A 39 10.54 0.75 17.55
C ALA A 39 11.10 1.28 16.22
N VAL A 40 10.28 1.43 15.18
CA VAL A 40 10.75 2.01 13.90
C VAL A 40 11.15 3.47 14.06
N ARG A 41 10.45 4.26 14.88
CA ARG A 41 10.81 5.66 15.15
C ARG A 41 12.11 5.78 15.95
N ASP A 42 12.32 4.91 16.92
CA ASP A 42 13.46 4.97 17.83
C ASP A 42 14.72 4.34 17.22
N ASP A 43 14.59 3.18 16.55
CA ASP A 43 15.70 2.35 16.07
C ASP A 43 15.82 2.29 14.53
N GLY A 44 14.87 2.89 13.78
CA GLY A 44 14.91 3.04 12.32
C GLY A 44 15.09 1.72 11.57
N GLU A 45 16.14 1.64 10.74
CA GLU A 45 16.44 0.46 9.91
C GLU A 45 16.65 -0.83 10.73
N ALA A 46 17.21 -0.72 11.92
CA ALA A 46 17.44 -1.89 12.78
C ALA A 46 16.11 -2.55 13.19
N ALA A 47 15.12 -1.75 13.57
CA ALA A 47 13.78 -2.26 13.90
C ALA A 47 13.10 -2.88 12.66
N ILE A 48 13.14 -2.21 11.51
CA ILE A 48 12.55 -2.72 10.27
C ILE A 48 13.16 -4.09 9.92
N ARG A 49 14.50 -4.20 9.96
CA ARG A 49 15.19 -5.46 9.67
C ARG A 49 14.78 -6.56 10.63
N ALA A 50 14.73 -6.27 11.94
CA ALA A 50 14.34 -7.24 12.96
C ALA A 50 12.90 -7.74 12.77
N PHE A 51 11.94 -6.85 12.48
CA PHE A 51 10.57 -7.25 12.21
C PHE A 51 10.43 -8.02 10.89
N THR A 52 11.13 -7.62 9.82
CA THR A 52 11.12 -8.35 8.55
C THR A 52 11.69 -9.76 8.72
N GLN A 53 12.82 -9.89 9.42
CA GLN A 53 13.38 -11.21 9.74
C GLN A 53 12.40 -12.09 10.55
N LYS A 54 11.72 -11.50 11.55
CA LYS A 54 10.78 -12.23 12.41
C LYS A 54 9.50 -12.63 11.68
N LEU A 55 8.93 -11.73 10.87
CA LEU A 55 7.59 -11.90 10.30
C LEU A 55 7.62 -12.49 8.88
N ASP A 56 8.59 -12.08 8.07
CA ASP A 56 8.74 -12.52 6.68
C ASP A 56 9.82 -13.60 6.51
N ARG A 57 10.58 -13.94 7.57
CA ARG A 57 11.69 -14.91 7.53
C ARG A 57 12.74 -14.55 6.48
N HIS A 58 13.00 -13.27 6.33
CA HIS A 58 13.82 -12.70 5.28
C HIS A 58 14.81 -11.69 5.86
N ASP A 59 16.11 -11.86 5.58
CA ASP A 59 17.12 -10.91 6.00
C ASP A 59 17.45 -9.90 4.89
N LEU A 60 17.03 -8.67 5.12
CA LEU A 60 17.27 -7.56 4.20
C LEU A 60 18.76 -7.24 3.98
N ALA A 61 19.65 -7.65 4.89
CA ALA A 61 21.07 -7.44 4.71
C ALA A 61 21.69 -8.41 3.68
N GLU A 62 21.10 -9.61 3.54
CA GLU A 62 21.59 -10.62 2.60
C GLU A 62 21.05 -10.41 1.18
N THR A 63 19.78 -10.03 1.05
CA THR A 63 19.08 -10.01 -0.24
C THR A 63 18.81 -8.59 -0.75
N GLY A 64 19.15 -7.58 0.05
CA GLY A 64 18.89 -6.17 -0.27
C GLY A 64 17.48 -5.70 0.12
N TRP A 65 17.38 -4.42 0.37
CA TRP A 65 16.17 -3.72 0.83
C TRP A 65 15.25 -3.32 -0.32
N ARG A 66 15.86 -2.97 -1.45
CA ARG A 66 15.19 -2.41 -2.62
C ARG A 66 15.24 -3.38 -3.80
N ILE A 67 14.18 -3.40 -4.58
CA ILE A 67 14.16 -4.01 -5.89
C ILE A 67 14.40 -2.92 -6.92
N GLU A 68 15.41 -3.12 -7.74
CA GLU A 68 15.79 -2.13 -8.74
C GLU A 68 14.75 -2.03 -9.87
N PRO A 69 14.54 -0.86 -10.44
CA PRO A 69 13.61 -0.66 -11.56
C PRO A 69 13.89 -1.58 -12.76
N ALA A 70 15.15 -1.90 -13.00
CA ALA A 70 15.55 -2.83 -14.06
C ALA A 70 14.99 -4.25 -13.84
N THR A 71 14.90 -4.70 -12.58
CA THR A 71 14.28 -6.00 -12.23
C THR A 71 12.78 -5.99 -12.53
N CYS A 72 12.10 -4.87 -12.24
CA CYS A 72 10.68 -4.70 -12.55
C CYS A 72 10.45 -4.69 -14.07
N ALA A 73 11.29 -4.00 -14.83
CA ALA A 73 11.25 -3.98 -16.30
C ALA A 73 11.48 -5.39 -16.88
N ALA A 74 12.50 -6.09 -16.40
CA ALA A 74 12.77 -7.46 -16.84
C ALA A 74 11.60 -8.41 -16.55
N ALA A 75 10.94 -8.26 -15.41
CA ALA A 75 9.75 -9.04 -15.07
C ALA A 75 8.58 -8.76 -16.03
N TYR A 76 8.38 -7.51 -16.45
CA TYR A 76 7.37 -7.16 -17.45
C TYR A 76 7.69 -7.74 -18.83
N GLU A 77 8.94 -7.64 -19.28
CA GLU A 77 9.38 -8.21 -20.56
C GLU A 77 9.28 -9.74 -20.62
N ALA A 78 9.45 -10.41 -19.50
CA ALA A 78 9.37 -11.86 -19.39
C ALA A 78 7.93 -12.41 -19.30
N LEU A 79 6.90 -11.55 -19.24
CA LEU A 79 5.51 -12.00 -19.19
C LEU A 79 5.10 -12.73 -20.48
N ASP A 80 4.22 -13.71 -20.31
CA ASP A 80 3.47 -14.26 -21.42
C ASP A 80 2.74 -13.13 -22.17
N PRO A 81 2.74 -13.12 -23.53
CA PRO A 81 2.13 -12.05 -24.32
C PRO A 81 0.66 -11.78 -23.97
N GLN A 82 -0.15 -12.83 -23.72
CA GLN A 82 -1.56 -12.65 -23.38
C GLN A 82 -1.73 -11.95 -22.02
N LEU A 83 -0.86 -12.29 -21.06
CA LEU A 83 -0.86 -11.69 -19.72
C LEU A 83 -0.38 -10.24 -19.77
N ARG A 84 0.61 -9.94 -20.60
CA ARG A 84 1.10 -8.58 -20.85
C ARG A 84 -0.02 -7.72 -21.44
N ASP A 85 -0.67 -8.18 -22.52
CA ASP A 85 -1.78 -7.49 -23.16
C ASP A 85 -2.95 -7.21 -22.18
N ALA A 86 -3.24 -8.17 -21.29
CA ALA A 86 -4.26 -8.00 -20.27
C ALA A 86 -3.90 -6.92 -19.23
N LEU A 87 -2.63 -6.87 -18.79
CA LEU A 87 -2.16 -5.83 -17.87
C LEU A 87 -2.15 -4.45 -18.54
N ASP A 88 -1.72 -4.35 -19.78
CA ASP A 88 -1.70 -3.11 -20.55
C ASP A 88 -3.11 -2.56 -20.75
N LEU A 89 -4.04 -3.44 -21.08
CA LEU A 89 -5.46 -3.06 -21.20
C LEU A 89 -6.00 -2.57 -19.86
N ALA A 90 -5.71 -3.27 -18.77
CA ALA A 90 -6.14 -2.87 -17.44
C ALA A 90 -5.56 -1.49 -17.07
N ALA A 91 -4.26 -1.29 -17.24
CA ALA A 91 -3.59 -0.02 -16.96
C ALA A 91 -4.18 1.14 -17.79
N THR A 92 -4.41 0.92 -19.08
CA THR A 92 -5.01 1.91 -19.98
C THR A 92 -6.41 2.31 -19.51
N ARG A 93 -7.24 1.34 -19.15
CA ARG A 93 -8.62 1.60 -18.68
C ARG A 93 -8.64 2.33 -17.34
N ILE A 94 -7.79 1.94 -16.39
CA ILE A 94 -7.67 2.62 -15.10
C ILE A 94 -7.23 4.06 -15.31
N ARG A 95 -6.22 4.31 -16.13
CA ARG A 95 -5.73 5.65 -16.46
C ARG A 95 -6.84 6.51 -17.07
N ALA A 96 -7.49 6.03 -18.12
CA ALA A 96 -8.55 6.77 -18.81
C ALA A 96 -9.74 7.10 -17.88
N TYR A 97 -10.04 6.24 -16.91
CA TYR A 97 -11.06 6.48 -15.90
C TYR A 97 -10.67 7.60 -14.95
N HIS A 98 -9.45 7.54 -14.40
CA HIS A 98 -8.98 8.51 -13.41
C HIS A 98 -8.63 9.88 -14.01
N GLU A 99 -8.22 9.95 -15.27
CA GLU A 99 -8.04 11.22 -15.97
C GLU A 99 -9.34 12.04 -16.04
N ARG A 100 -10.49 11.37 -16.15
CA ARG A 100 -11.80 12.02 -16.13
C ARG A 100 -12.24 12.49 -14.75
N GLN A 101 -11.61 11.98 -13.69
CA GLN A 101 -11.89 12.38 -12.31
C GLN A 101 -11.00 13.53 -11.84
N LYS A 102 -9.99 13.89 -12.61
CA LYS A 102 -9.06 14.96 -12.24
C LYS A 102 -9.82 16.28 -12.13
N PRO A 103 -9.81 16.93 -10.96
CA PRO A 103 -10.50 18.20 -10.77
C PRO A 103 -9.78 19.30 -11.57
N THR A 104 -10.53 20.32 -11.97
CA THR A 104 -10.01 21.51 -12.63
C THR A 104 -9.87 22.67 -11.65
N ASP A 105 -8.82 23.46 -11.83
CA ASP A 105 -8.67 24.71 -11.09
C ASP A 105 -9.80 25.67 -11.43
N THR A 106 -10.23 26.43 -10.43
CA THR A 106 -11.22 27.51 -10.62
C THR A 106 -10.64 28.82 -10.17
N ASP A 107 -10.97 29.91 -10.89
CA ASP A 107 -10.58 31.27 -10.57
C ASP A 107 -11.65 32.20 -11.14
N TYR A 108 -12.35 32.94 -10.26
CA TYR A 108 -13.42 33.85 -10.66
C TYR A 108 -13.54 35.01 -9.69
N VAL A 109 -14.21 36.07 -10.12
CA VAL A 109 -14.57 37.21 -9.27
C VAL A 109 -16.08 37.15 -9.05
N ASP A 110 -16.51 37.22 -7.78
CA ASP A 110 -17.92 37.23 -7.42
C ASP A 110 -18.58 38.59 -7.66
N GLU A 111 -19.89 38.68 -7.41
CA GLU A 111 -20.68 39.92 -7.59
C GLU A 111 -20.25 41.06 -6.67
N ALA A 112 -19.60 40.77 -5.54
CA ALA A 112 -19.04 41.75 -4.61
C ALA A 112 -17.61 42.19 -4.98
N GLY A 113 -17.04 41.69 -6.07
CA GLY A 113 -15.69 42.00 -6.53
C GLY A 113 -14.60 41.22 -5.82
N VAL A 114 -14.92 40.14 -5.08
CA VAL A 114 -13.96 39.29 -4.40
C VAL A 114 -13.46 38.21 -5.35
N ARG A 115 -12.12 38.07 -5.49
CA ARG A 115 -11.49 37.00 -6.28
C ARG A 115 -11.44 35.71 -5.46
N LEU A 116 -12.04 34.66 -5.98
CA LEU A 116 -12.15 33.33 -5.37
C LEU A 116 -11.60 32.28 -6.32
N GLY A 117 -11.02 31.21 -5.76
CA GLY A 117 -10.51 30.12 -6.57
C GLY A 117 -10.13 28.89 -5.77
N ALA A 118 -9.93 27.78 -6.47
CA ALA A 118 -9.38 26.54 -5.93
C ALA A 118 -8.28 26.05 -6.87
N ARG A 119 -7.19 25.58 -6.29
CA ARG A 119 -6.09 24.93 -7.02
C ARG A 119 -5.93 23.50 -6.53
N TRP A 120 -5.81 22.58 -7.48
CA TRP A 120 -5.62 21.17 -7.23
C TRP A 120 -4.20 20.75 -7.63
N ARG A 121 -3.50 20.12 -6.70
CA ARG A 121 -2.17 19.57 -6.94
C ARG A 121 -2.09 18.17 -6.35
N GLY A 122 -1.35 17.29 -7.01
CA GLY A 122 -0.91 16.03 -6.40
C GLY A 122 0.00 16.33 -5.21
N VAL A 123 0.07 15.40 -4.27
CA VAL A 123 1.11 15.39 -3.24
C VAL A 123 2.47 15.12 -3.88
N ASP A 124 3.56 15.50 -3.23
CA ASP A 124 4.90 15.31 -3.79
C ASP A 124 5.30 13.83 -3.80
N ALA A 125 4.94 13.09 -2.75
CA ALA A 125 5.25 11.68 -2.61
C ALA A 125 4.05 10.85 -2.10
N ALA A 126 3.84 9.66 -2.68
CA ALA A 126 2.85 8.71 -2.23
C ALA A 126 3.45 7.32 -2.01
N GLY A 127 3.05 6.66 -0.93
CA GLY A 127 3.38 5.29 -0.60
C GLY A 127 2.23 4.34 -0.94
N ILE A 128 2.56 3.22 -1.54
CA ILE A 128 1.60 2.16 -1.86
C ILE A 128 1.97 0.91 -1.10
N TYR A 129 1.04 0.41 -0.29
CA TYR A 129 1.17 -0.91 0.30
C TYR A 129 0.56 -1.96 -0.62
N VAL A 130 1.36 -2.93 -1.05
CA VAL A 130 0.91 -4.07 -1.86
C VAL A 130 1.06 -5.35 -1.03
N PRO A 131 -0.02 -6.08 -0.75
CA PRO A 131 0.08 -7.34 -0.01
C PRO A 131 0.99 -8.33 -0.73
N GLY A 132 1.85 -9.01 0.02
CA GLY A 132 2.64 -10.13 -0.45
C GLY A 132 2.01 -11.47 -0.09
N GLY A 133 2.70 -12.57 -0.42
CA GLY A 133 2.31 -13.93 -0.07
C GLY A 133 1.79 -14.73 -1.27
N ARG A 134 0.91 -15.73 -1.00
CA ARG A 134 0.49 -16.71 -2.02
C ARG A 134 -0.29 -16.13 -3.19
N ALA A 135 -1.00 -15.02 -3.01
CA ALA A 135 -1.77 -14.38 -4.07
C ALA A 135 -1.00 -13.16 -4.60
N ALA A 136 -0.90 -13.06 -5.91
CA ALA A 136 -0.43 -11.84 -6.56
C ALA A 136 -1.57 -10.82 -6.64
N TYR A 137 -1.25 -9.55 -6.35
CA TYR A 137 -2.22 -8.45 -6.41
C TYR A 137 -1.79 -7.35 -7.40
N PRO A 138 -1.52 -7.67 -8.68
CA PRO A 138 -1.14 -6.68 -9.67
C PRO A 138 -2.24 -5.64 -9.88
N SER A 139 -3.51 -6.04 -9.78
CA SER A 139 -4.66 -5.14 -9.88
C SER A 139 -4.66 -4.10 -8.76
N SER A 140 -4.41 -4.51 -7.51
CA SER A 140 -4.34 -3.58 -6.39
C SER A 140 -3.22 -2.56 -6.58
N LEU A 141 -2.08 -2.99 -7.11
CA LEU A 141 -0.99 -2.09 -7.45
C LEU A 141 -1.42 -1.09 -8.53
N LEU A 142 -1.94 -1.55 -9.67
CA LEU A 142 -2.37 -0.67 -10.76
C LEU A 142 -3.44 0.33 -10.30
N MET A 143 -4.41 -0.12 -9.50
CA MET A 143 -5.51 0.71 -9.00
C MET A 143 -5.09 1.75 -7.96
N ASN A 144 -3.92 1.63 -7.35
CA ASN A 144 -3.36 2.64 -6.45
C ASN A 144 -2.29 3.50 -7.15
N ALA A 145 -1.41 2.89 -7.95
CA ALA A 145 -0.29 3.58 -8.57
C ALA A 145 -0.73 4.51 -9.73
N ILE A 146 -1.61 4.02 -10.60
CA ILE A 146 -2.02 4.80 -11.79
C ILE A 146 -2.78 6.07 -11.39
N PRO A 147 -3.74 6.06 -10.45
CA PRO A 147 -4.36 7.30 -9.96
C PRO A 147 -3.36 8.30 -9.39
N ALA A 148 -2.36 7.83 -8.64
CA ALA A 148 -1.31 8.70 -8.12
C ALA A 148 -0.52 9.38 -9.25
N LYS A 149 -0.11 8.62 -10.28
CA LYS A 149 0.57 9.19 -11.46
C LYS A 149 -0.33 10.13 -12.28
N VAL A 150 -1.63 9.83 -12.40
CA VAL A 150 -2.62 10.74 -13.03
C VAL A 150 -2.77 12.03 -12.24
N ALA A 151 -2.75 11.97 -10.91
CA ALA A 151 -2.78 13.15 -10.05
C ALA A 151 -1.51 14.01 -10.15
N GLY A 152 -0.41 13.47 -10.71
CA GLY A 152 0.86 14.16 -10.86
C GLY A 152 1.82 13.95 -9.70
N VAL A 153 1.66 12.86 -8.93
CA VAL A 153 2.61 12.48 -7.87
C VAL A 153 3.97 12.18 -8.50
N GLU A 154 4.99 12.91 -8.07
CA GLU A 154 6.34 12.81 -8.64
C GLU A 154 7.05 11.55 -8.13
N ARG A 155 7.02 11.30 -6.81
CA ARG A 155 7.68 10.16 -6.17
C ARG A 155 6.66 9.12 -5.69
N LEU A 156 6.66 7.94 -6.31
CA LEU A 156 5.76 6.85 -5.98
C LEU A 156 6.54 5.67 -5.40
N VAL A 157 6.30 5.37 -4.13
CA VAL A 157 7.02 4.37 -3.35
C VAL A 157 6.11 3.18 -3.08
N MET A 158 6.53 1.99 -3.46
CA MET A 158 5.85 0.75 -3.15
C MET A 158 6.56 0.01 -2.02
N VAL A 159 5.81 -0.47 -1.05
CA VAL A 159 6.26 -1.44 -0.04
C VAL A 159 5.47 -2.73 -0.19
N THR A 160 6.15 -3.87 -0.08
CA THR A 160 5.53 -5.19 -0.15
C THR A 160 6.30 -6.20 0.69
N PRO A 161 5.64 -7.02 1.52
CA PRO A 161 6.31 -8.09 2.22
C PRO A 161 6.84 -9.12 1.22
N THR A 162 8.01 -9.68 1.52
CA THR A 162 8.65 -10.73 0.70
C THR A 162 8.94 -11.95 1.57
N PRO A 163 7.91 -12.71 1.98
CA PRO A 163 8.10 -13.91 2.79
C PRO A 163 9.10 -14.85 2.11
N ASP A 164 10.07 -15.34 2.90
CA ASP A 164 11.16 -16.19 2.44
C ASP A 164 12.02 -15.56 1.31
N GLY A 165 11.98 -14.22 1.20
CA GLY A 165 12.70 -13.46 0.17
C GLY A 165 12.05 -13.46 -1.21
N GLU A 166 10.86 -14.01 -1.36
CA GLU A 166 10.21 -14.16 -2.66
C GLU A 166 9.22 -13.02 -2.94
N ILE A 167 9.12 -12.62 -4.20
CA ILE A 167 8.12 -11.71 -4.71
C ILE A 167 7.57 -12.23 -6.04
N ASN A 168 6.27 -12.08 -6.23
CA ASN A 168 5.62 -12.52 -7.46
C ASN A 168 6.05 -11.63 -8.65
N PRO A 169 6.58 -12.20 -9.75
CA PRO A 169 7.01 -11.44 -10.93
C PRO A 169 5.90 -10.55 -11.54
N LEU A 170 4.65 -10.99 -11.43
CA LEU A 170 3.51 -10.22 -11.94
C LEU A 170 3.30 -8.90 -11.19
N VAL A 171 3.63 -8.86 -9.90
CA VAL A 171 3.60 -7.62 -9.10
C VAL A 171 4.72 -6.67 -9.54
N LEU A 172 5.92 -7.20 -9.82
CA LEU A 172 7.03 -6.41 -10.35
C LEU A 172 6.73 -5.84 -11.73
N ALA A 173 6.15 -6.65 -12.61
CA ALA A 173 5.71 -6.21 -13.93
C ALA A 173 4.67 -5.09 -13.85
N ALA A 174 3.69 -5.20 -12.95
CA ALA A 174 2.71 -4.16 -12.71
C ALA A 174 3.34 -2.88 -12.12
N ALA A 175 4.37 -2.99 -11.27
CA ALA A 175 5.10 -1.86 -10.74
C ALA A 175 5.83 -1.08 -11.85
N HIS A 176 6.47 -1.79 -12.79
CA HIS A 176 7.07 -1.20 -13.98
C HIS A 176 6.03 -0.46 -14.82
N LEU A 177 4.94 -1.15 -15.19
CA LEU A 177 3.87 -0.62 -16.03
C LEU A 177 3.20 0.62 -15.44
N ALA A 178 3.02 0.65 -14.11
CA ALA A 178 2.42 1.77 -13.40
C ALA A 178 3.38 2.93 -13.14
N GLY A 179 4.68 2.77 -13.40
CA GLY A 179 5.70 3.79 -13.18
C GLY A 179 6.03 4.03 -11.71
N VAL A 180 6.14 2.95 -10.92
CA VAL A 180 6.59 3.01 -9.54
C VAL A 180 8.08 3.34 -9.51
N ASP A 181 8.48 4.35 -8.71
CA ASP A 181 9.86 4.85 -8.66
C ASP A 181 10.75 4.04 -7.70
N GLU A 182 10.16 3.54 -6.61
CA GLU A 182 10.87 2.78 -5.58
C GLU A 182 10.05 1.55 -5.16
N VAL A 183 10.70 0.39 -5.06
CA VAL A 183 10.09 -0.84 -4.55
C VAL A 183 10.92 -1.37 -3.39
N TRP A 184 10.32 -1.42 -2.17
CA TRP A 184 10.97 -1.86 -0.95
C TRP A 184 10.41 -3.19 -0.46
N ARG A 185 11.30 -4.10 -0.04
CA ARG A 185 10.98 -5.47 0.41
C ARG A 185 10.60 -5.50 1.89
N ILE A 186 9.66 -4.68 2.28
CA ILE A 186 9.18 -4.57 3.66
C ILE A 186 7.66 -4.60 3.70
N GLY A 187 7.10 -5.28 4.68
CA GLY A 187 5.65 -5.43 4.88
C GLY A 187 5.20 -5.02 6.29
N GLY A 188 3.94 -5.29 6.62
CA GLY A 188 3.39 -5.08 7.94
C GLY A 188 3.35 -3.62 8.43
N ALA A 189 3.11 -3.43 9.71
CA ALA A 189 3.06 -2.12 10.37
C ALA A 189 4.40 -1.37 10.29
N GLN A 190 5.53 -2.10 10.29
CA GLN A 190 6.86 -1.48 10.15
C GLN A 190 7.06 -0.80 8.80
N ALA A 191 6.44 -1.31 7.72
CA ALA A 191 6.48 -0.66 6.42
C ALA A 191 5.66 0.63 6.40
N ILE A 192 4.48 0.65 7.03
CA ILE A 192 3.66 1.85 7.17
C ILE A 192 4.40 2.89 8.00
N ALA A 193 4.99 2.50 9.14
CA ALA A 193 5.79 3.40 9.96
C ALA A 193 6.99 3.98 9.19
N ALA A 194 7.68 3.18 8.37
CA ALA A 194 8.79 3.65 7.53
C ALA A 194 8.33 4.67 6.48
N LEU A 195 7.17 4.46 5.85
CA LEU A 195 6.59 5.42 4.90
C LEU A 195 6.13 6.71 5.57
N ALA A 196 5.59 6.63 6.79
CA ALA A 196 5.06 7.80 7.50
C ALA A 196 6.16 8.67 8.12
N TYR A 197 7.16 8.07 8.75
CA TYR A 197 8.17 8.79 9.52
C TYR A 197 9.54 8.87 8.83
N GLY A 198 9.73 8.06 7.79
CA GLY A 198 11.06 7.80 7.25
C GLY A 198 11.86 6.84 8.14
N ALA A 199 12.79 6.11 7.55
CA ALA A 199 13.71 5.24 8.28
C ALA A 199 14.98 5.00 7.45
N GLY A 200 16.06 5.67 7.82
CA GLY A 200 17.33 5.56 7.15
C GLY A 200 17.23 5.87 5.65
N ARG A 201 17.33 4.84 4.82
CA ARG A 201 17.28 4.95 3.36
C ARG A 201 15.88 5.17 2.77
N ILE A 202 14.82 5.03 3.56
CA ILE A 202 13.44 5.24 3.12
C ILE A 202 13.00 6.63 3.55
N ALA A 203 12.84 7.54 2.59
CA ALA A 203 12.31 8.86 2.86
C ALA A 203 10.79 8.80 3.08
N PRO A 204 10.22 9.63 3.96
CA PRO A 204 8.78 9.64 4.22
C PRO A 204 7.99 10.05 2.98
N VAL A 205 6.69 9.77 3.01
CA VAL A 205 5.72 10.16 1.98
C VAL A 205 4.57 10.95 2.60
N ASP A 206 3.84 11.69 1.77
CA ASP A 206 2.73 12.55 2.24
C ASP A 206 1.43 11.76 2.45
N VAL A 207 1.26 10.67 1.68
CA VAL A 207 0.05 9.84 1.71
C VAL A 207 0.45 8.37 1.57
N VAL A 208 -0.21 7.49 2.33
CA VAL A 208 -0.08 6.02 2.18
C VAL A 208 -1.43 5.44 1.80
N THR A 209 -1.45 4.55 0.82
CA THR A 209 -2.66 3.88 0.34
C THR A 209 -2.39 2.40 0.05
N GLY A 210 -3.43 1.60 0.00
CA GLY A 210 -3.35 0.18 -0.37
C GLY A 210 -4.12 -0.71 0.58
N PRO A 211 -4.49 -1.94 0.14
CA PRO A 211 -5.12 -2.91 1.00
C PRO A 211 -4.10 -3.54 1.96
N GLY A 212 -4.50 -3.77 3.21
CA GLY A 212 -3.67 -4.39 4.21
C GLY A 212 -4.45 -5.32 5.13
N ASN A 213 -3.73 -6.11 5.92
CA ASN A 213 -4.31 -6.85 7.03
C ASN A 213 -4.59 -5.92 8.23
N ALA A 214 -5.09 -6.47 9.34
CA ALA A 214 -5.45 -5.69 10.52
C ALA A 214 -4.28 -4.84 11.07
N TRP A 215 -3.04 -5.35 11.06
CA TRP A 215 -1.86 -4.60 11.51
C TRP A 215 -1.48 -3.45 10.58
N VAL A 216 -1.67 -3.62 9.29
CA VAL A 216 -1.44 -2.56 8.29
C VAL A 216 -2.52 -1.50 8.33
N ALA A 217 -3.77 -1.90 8.56
CA ALA A 217 -4.91 -0.98 8.65
C ALA A 217 -4.91 -0.16 9.94
N GLU A 218 -4.35 -0.71 11.02
CA GLU A 218 -4.23 -0.03 12.31
C GLU A 218 -3.03 0.94 12.33
N ALA A 219 -1.99 0.67 11.53
CA ALA A 219 -0.78 1.47 11.49
C ALA A 219 -0.96 2.76 10.71
#